data_0cf2ae2eab869476d3c0ba438e4e6a95
#
_entry.id   0cf2ae2eab869476d3c0ba438e4e6a95
#
_cell.length_a   1.000
_cell.length_b   1.000
_cell.length_c   1.000
_cell.angle_alpha   90.00
_cell.angle_beta   90.00
_cell.angle_gamma   90.00
#
_symmetry.space_group_name_H-M   'P 1'
#
loop_
_entity.id
_entity.type
_entity.pdbx_description
1 polymer ?
#
loop_
_entity_poly.entity_id
_entity_poly.type
_entity_poly.pdbx_seq_one_letter_code
_entity_poly.pdbx_strand_id
1 'polypeptide(L)'
;AMVTINPEINMGVLAGIITGLVGGAAYNRWSDIKLPDFLSFFGGKRFVPIATGFFCLVLAAIFGYVWPPVQHAIHAGGEWIVSAGALGSGIFGFINRLLIPTGLHQVLNTIAWFQIGEFTNAAGTVFHGDINRFYAGDGTAGMFMSGFFPIMMFGLPGAALAMYFAAPKERRPMVGGMLLSVAVTAFLTGVTEPLEFLFMFLAPLLYLLHALLTGISLFVATLLGIHAGFSFSAGAIDYALMYNLPAASQNVWMLLVMGVVFFAIYFVVFSLVIRMFNLKTPGREDKEDEIVTEEANSNTEEGLNQLATNYIAAVGGTDNLKAIDACITRLRLTVADSARVNDTMCKRLGASGVVKLNKQTIQVIVGAKAESIGDAMKKVVARGPVAAASAETA
;
A
#
# COMPACT_ATOMS: atom_id res chain seq x y z
N ALA A 1 -19.68 -30.56 19.06
CA ALA A 1 -18.24 -30.63 19.35
C ALA A 1 -17.80 -29.23 19.74
N MET A 2 -17.53 -29.00 21.02
CA MET A 2 -16.87 -27.75 21.45
C MET A 2 -15.48 -27.74 20.84
N VAL A 3 -15.27 -26.88 19.86
CA VAL A 3 -13.92 -26.52 19.43
C VAL A 3 -13.32 -25.76 20.60
N THR A 4 -12.39 -26.36 21.32
CA THR A 4 -11.61 -25.69 22.34
C THR A 4 -10.76 -24.65 21.61
N ILE A 5 -11.21 -23.41 21.66
CA ILE A 5 -10.43 -22.28 21.19
C ILE A 5 -9.29 -22.13 22.19
N ASN A 6 -8.05 -22.33 21.75
CA ASN A 6 -6.88 -21.98 22.55
C ASN A 6 -6.68 -20.46 22.44
N PRO A 7 -6.98 -19.67 23.49
CA PRO A 7 -6.88 -18.21 23.47
C PRO A 7 -5.43 -17.72 23.36
N GLU A 8 -4.46 -18.60 23.60
CA GLU A 8 -3.02 -18.26 23.49
C GLU A 8 -2.52 -18.21 22.06
N ILE A 9 -3.24 -18.84 21.09
CA ILE A 9 -2.86 -18.84 19.69
C ILE A 9 -3.47 -17.64 18.98
N ASN A 10 -2.66 -16.65 18.65
CA ASN A 10 -3.07 -15.46 17.92
C ASN A 10 -2.24 -15.29 16.64
N MET A 11 -2.85 -15.56 15.50
CA MET A 11 -2.25 -15.38 14.17
C MET A 11 -2.51 -13.99 13.57
N GLY A 12 -3.36 -13.19 14.20
CA GLY A 12 -3.69 -11.84 13.72
C GLY A 12 -4.12 -11.80 12.24
N VAL A 13 -3.63 -10.81 11.53
CA VAL A 13 -3.92 -10.59 10.09
C VAL A 13 -3.49 -11.75 9.21
N LEU A 14 -2.46 -12.51 9.60
CA LEU A 14 -1.96 -13.64 8.82
C LEU A 14 -3.04 -14.73 8.62
N ALA A 15 -3.86 -14.99 9.64
CA ALA A 15 -4.99 -15.90 9.51
C ALA A 15 -5.99 -15.44 8.44
N GLY A 16 -6.28 -14.13 8.38
CA GLY A 16 -7.15 -13.53 7.37
C GLY A 16 -6.59 -13.68 5.96
N ILE A 17 -5.30 -13.42 5.77
CA ILE A 17 -4.62 -13.58 4.47
C ILE A 17 -4.68 -15.05 4.00
N ILE A 18 -4.32 -15.99 4.86
CA ILE A 18 -4.32 -17.41 4.53
C ILE A 18 -5.73 -17.89 4.18
N THR A 19 -6.73 -17.56 5.00
CA THR A 19 -8.13 -17.97 4.74
C THR A 19 -8.67 -17.33 3.48
N GLY A 20 -8.29 -16.07 3.18
CA GLY A 20 -8.63 -15.40 1.93
C GLY A 20 -8.02 -16.09 0.71
N LEU A 21 -6.74 -16.48 0.77
CA LEU A 21 -6.08 -17.24 -0.30
C LEU A 21 -6.75 -18.62 -0.52
N VAL A 22 -7.10 -19.31 0.56
CA VAL A 22 -7.82 -20.59 0.49
C VAL A 22 -9.19 -20.41 -0.17
N GLY A 23 -9.94 -19.37 0.23
CA GLY A 23 -11.23 -19.04 -0.38
C GLY A 23 -11.11 -18.72 -1.87
N GLY A 24 -10.12 -17.91 -2.26
CA GLY A 24 -9.82 -17.60 -3.65
C GLY A 24 -9.43 -18.83 -4.48
N ALA A 25 -8.58 -19.71 -3.93
CA ALA A 25 -8.19 -20.95 -4.58
C ALA A 25 -9.39 -21.91 -4.73
N ALA A 26 -10.22 -22.03 -3.70
CA ALA A 26 -11.43 -22.82 -3.73
C ALA A 26 -12.43 -22.29 -4.77
N TYR A 27 -12.59 -20.97 -4.86
CA TYR A 27 -13.43 -20.33 -5.87
C TYR A 27 -12.93 -20.63 -7.28
N ASN A 28 -11.65 -20.40 -7.55
CA ASN A 28 -11.06 -20.65 -8.87
C ASN A 28 -11.13 -22.11 -9.30
N ARG A 29 -11.13 -23.04 -8.33
CA ARG A 29 -11.10 -24.48 -8.62
C ARG A 29 -12.48 -25.12 -8.70
N TRP A 30 -13.47 -24.65 -7.92
CA TRP A 30 -14.74 -25.34 -7.71
C TRP A 30 -15.99 -24.47 -7.90
N SER A 31 -15.89 -23.23 -8.40
CA SER A 31 -17.05 -22.36 -8.63
C SER A 31 -18.08 -22.95 -9.63
N ASP A 32 -17.64 -23.83 -10.53
CA ASP A 32 -18.46 -24.42 -11.57
C ASP A 32 -18.65 -25.96 -11.38
N ILE A 33 -18.36 -26.49 -10.17
CA ILE A 33 -18.45 -27.91 -9.89
C ILE A 33 -19.89 -28.40 -10.06
N LYS A 34 -20.06 -29.50 -10.79
CA LYS A 34 -21.33 -30.21 -10.94
C LYS A 34 -21.33 -31.37 -9.97
N LEU A 35 -22.28 -31.38 -9.07
CA LEU A 35 -22.50 -32.48 -8.12
C LEU A 35 -23.65 -33.36 -8.61
N PRO A 36 -23.75 -34.65 -8.15
CA PRO A 36 -24.88 -35.53 -8.41
C PRO A 36 -26.22 -34.87 -8.03
N ASP A 37 -27.31 -35.28 -8.66
CA ASP A 37 -28.64 -34.64 -8.54
C ASP A 37 -29.10 -34.43 -7.09
N PHE A 38 -28.86 -35.42 -6.22
CA PHE A 38 -29.23 -35.33 -4.80
C PHE A 38 -28.39 -34.28 -3.99
N LEU A 39 -27.27 -33.82 -4.52
CA LEU A 39 -26.41 -32.78 -3.95
C LEU A 39 -26.37 -31.53 -4.82
N SER A 40 -27.18 -31.45 -5.88
CA SER A 40 -27.15 -30.36 -6.85
C SER A 40 -27.34 -28.97 -6.21
N PHE A 41 -28.08 -28.90 -5.10
CA PHE A 41 -28.25 -27.66 -4.31
C PHE A 41 -26.92 -27.08 -3.82
N PHE A 42 -25.95 -27.93 -3.49
CA PHE A 42 -24.61 -27.50 -3.01
C PHE A 42 -23.60 -27.31 -4.13
N GLY A 43 -23.97 -27.50 -5.40
CA GLY A 43 -23.10 -27.34 -6.55
C GLY A 43 -22.80 -25.87 -6.91
N GLY A 44 -21.86 -25.70 -7.83
CA GLY A 44 -21.44 -24.39 -8.31
C GLY A 44 -20.84 -23.52 -7.21
N LYS A 45 -21.11 -22.22 -7.23
CA LYS A 45 -20.58 -21.23 -6.27
C LYS A 45 -20.93 -21.54 -4.81
N ARG A 46 -22.00 -22.30 -4.55
CA ARG A 46 -22.41 -22.68 -3.19
C ARG A 46 -21.47 -23.72 -2.56
N PHE A 47 -20.74 -24.46 -3.38
CA PHE A 47 -19.73 -25.42 -2.91
C PHE A 47 -18.48 -24.73 -2.35
N VAL A 48 -18.16 -23.55 -2.83
CA VAL A 48 -16.94 -22.83 -2.45
C VAL A 48 -16.85 -22.56 -0.94
N PRO A 49 -17.87 -22.03 -0.25
CA PRO A 49 -17.82 -21.86 1.22
C PRO A 49 -17.61 -23.18 1.96
N ILE A 50 -18.22 -24.28 1.48
CA ILE A 50 -18.08 -25.60 2.10
C ILE A 50 -16.64 -26.10 1.98
N ALA A 51 -16.08 -26.04 0.77
CA ALA A 51 -14.69 -26.41 0.52
C ALA A 51 -13.71 -25.52 1.32
N THR A 52 -13.94 -24.21 1.32
CA THR A 52 -13.14 -23.27 2.11
C THR A 52 -13.18 -23.60 3.59
N GLY A 53 -14.37 -23.84 4.16
CA GLY A 53 -14.53 -24.22 5.55
C GLY A 53 -13.79 -25.51 5.90
N PHE A 54 -13.87 -26.53 5.04
CA PHE A 54 -13.15 -27.79 5.24
C PHE A 54 -11.62 -27.57 5.26
N PHE A 55 -11.07 -26.84 4.27
CA PHE A 55 -9.65 -26.58 4.23
C PHE A 55 -9.18 -25.69 5.39
N CYS A 56 -10.00 -24.72 5.81
CA CYS A 56 -9.70 -23.90 6.97
C CYS A 56 -9.68 -24.73 8.27
N LEU A 57 -10.52 -25.73 8.43
CA LEU A 57 -10.47 -26.65 9.57
C LEU A 57 -9.18 -27.50 9.56
N VAL A 58 -8.77 -28.00 8.41
CA VAL A 58 -7.50 -28.73 8.27
C VAL A 58 -6.32 -27.81 8.60
N LEU A 59 -6.33 -26.61 8.05
CA LEU A 59 -5.29 -25.62 8.36
C LEU A 59 -5.28 -25.21 9.83
N ALA A 60 -6.44 -25.04 10.47
CA ALA A 60 -6.50 -24.74 11.90
C ALA A 60 -5.86 -25.85 12.75
N ALA A 61 -6.06 -27.12 12.38
CA ALA A 61 -5.40 -28.24 13.05
C ALA A 61 -3.86 -28.19 12.85
N ILE A 62 -3.40 -27.92 11.64
CA ILE A 62 -1.97 -27.77 11.33
C ILE A 62 -1.35 -26.59 12.10
N PHE A 63 -1.97 -25.42 12.02
CA PHE A 63 -1.47 -24.23 12.69
C PHE A 63 -1.56 -24.32 14.22
N GLY A 64 -2.46 -25.12 14.76
CA GLY A 64 -2.51 -25.43 16.19
C GLY A 64 -1.20 -26.02 16.72
N TYR A 65 -0.43 -26.72 15.86
CA TYR A 65 0.88 -27.28 16.22
C TYR A 65 2.06 -26.43 15.72
N VAL A 66 1.94 -25.87 14.53
CA VAL A 66 3.03 -25.14 13.86
C VAL A 66 3.17 -23.70 14.40
N TRP A 67 2.02 -23.07 14.74
CA TRP A 67 2.03 -21.66 15.12
C TRP A 67 2.65 -21.37 16.50
N PRO A 68 2.44 -22.16 17.57
CA PRO A 68 3.02 -21.86 18.87
C PRO A 68 4.55 -21.63 18.86
N PRO A 69 5.38 -22.48 18.27
CA PRO A 69 6.82 -22.21 18.19
C PRO A 69 7.15 -20.95 17.37
N VAL A 70 6.38 -20.66 16.29
CA VAL A 70 6.54 -19.43 15.51
C VAL A 70 6.17 -18.22 16.36
N GLN A 71 5.05 -18.28 17.08
CA GLN A 71 4.60 -17.22 17.98
C GLN A 71 5.62 -16.95 19.10
N HIS A 72 6.20 -18.00 19.71
CA HIS A 72 7.26 -17.85 20.70
C HIS A 72 8.51 -17.17 20.11
N ALA A 73 8.92 -17.52 18.91
CA ALA A 73 10.04 -16.87 18.23
C ALA A 73 9.74 -15.38 17.95
N ILE A 74 8.51 -15.08 17.52
CA ILE A 74 8.05 -13.70 17.30
C ILE A 74 8.06 -12.91 18.60
N HIS A 75 7.55 -13.48 19.72
CA HIS A 75 7.56 -12.81 21.02
C HIS A 75 8.99 -12.59 21.51
N ALA A 76 9.87 -13.58 21.45
CA ALA A 76 11.27 -13.43 21.84
C ALA A 76 11.98 -12.34 21.01
N GLY A 77 11.75 -12.30 19.69
CA GLY A 77 12.24 -11.24 18.81
C GLY A 77 11.68 -9.87 19.18
N GLY A 78 10.39 -9.81 19.53
CA GLY A 78 9.72 -8.59 19.96
C GLY A 78 10.26 -8.06 21.30
N GLU A 79 10.44 -8.94 22.27
CA GLU A 79 11.04 -8.59 23.58
C GLU A 79 12.46 -8.07 23.40
N TRP A 80 13.24 -8.70 22.51
CA TRP A 80 14.58 -8.20 22.19
C TRP A 80 14.53 -6.80 21.57
N ILE A 81 13.61 -6.55 20.61
CA ILE A 81 13.43 -5.23 20.00
C ILE A 81 13.05 -4.18 21.07
N VAL A 82 12.14 -4.51 21.99
CA VAL A 82 11.74 -3.61 23.09
C VAL A 82 12.91 -3.36 24.03
N SER A 83 13.64 -4.40 24.41
CA SER A 83 14.81 -4.28 25.30
C SER A 83 15.96 -3.48 24.68
N ALA A 84 16.09 -3.47 23.37
CA ALA A 84 17.05 -2.66 22.63
C ALA A 84 16.67 -1.17 22.57
N GLY A 85 15.51 -0.77 23.09
CA GLY A 85 15.07 0.62 23.22
C GLY A 85 15.10 1.37 21.90
N ALA A 86 15.80 2.51 21.86
CA ALA A 86 15.86 3.34 20.65
C ALA A 86 16.44 2.59 19.44
N LEU A 87 17.42 1.72 19.61
CA LEU A 87 17.95 0.91 18.51
C LEU A 87 16.90 -0.04 17.96
N GLY A 88 16.12 -0.67 18.83
CA GLY A 88 15.02 -1.56 18.44
C GLY A 88 13.94 -0.85 17.64
N SER A 89 13.53 0.35 18.06
CA SER A 89 12.56 1.16 17.31
C SER A 89 13.10 1.58 15.94
N GLY A 90 14.38 1.93 15.87
CA GLY A 90 15.05 2.25 14.61
C GLY A 90 15.09 1.08 13.62
N ILE A 91 15.45 -0.11 14.10
CA ILE A 91 15.43 -1.35 13.30
C ILE A 91 14.01 -1.66 12.83
N PHE A 92 13.01 -1.55 13.71
CA PHE A 92 11.61 -1.73 13.36
C PHE A 92 11.19 -0.79 12.23
N GLY A 93 11.46 0.51 12.33
CA GLY A 93 11.09 1.50 11.32
C GLY A 93 11.77 1.22 9.97
N PHE A 94 13.05 0.86 9.96
CA PHE A 94 13.79 0.50 8.76
C PHE A 94 13.20 -0.73 8.06
N ILE A 95 13.02 -1.82 8.79
CA ILE A 95 12.46 -3.08 8.25
C ILE A 95 11.02 -2.89 7.81
N ASN A 96 10.22 -2.13 8.58
CA ASN A 96 8.84 -1.81 8.23
C ASN A 96 8.74 -1.22 6.83
N ARG A 97 9.56 -0.21 6.51
CA ARG A 97 9.57 0.41 5.17
C ARG A 97 10.05 -0.57 4.10
N LEU A 98 11.10 -1.35 4.34
CA LEU A 98 11.58 -2.33 3.38
C LEU A 98 10.54 -3.40 3.02
N LEU A 99 9.61 -3.69 3.93
CA LEU A 99 8.56 -4.70 3.72
C LEU A 99 7.31 -4.18 3.01
N ILE A 100 7.14 -2.85 2.82
CA ILE A 100 5.97 -2.28 2.14
C ILE A 100 5.79 -2.86 0.72
N PRO A 101 6.83 -3.00 -0.14
CA PRO A 101 6.66 -3.54 -1.49
C PRO A 101 6.03 -4.94 -1.53
N THR A 102 6.27 -5.73 -0.49
CA THR A 102 5.73 -7.10 -0.36
C THR A 102 4.40 -7.15 0.38
N GLY A 103 3.98 -6.06 1.03
CA GLY A 103 2.81 -6.01 1.92
C GLY A 103 3.04 -6.66 3.30
N LEU A 104 4.22 -7.25 3.55
CA LEU A 104 4.53 -7.94 4.80
C LEU A 104 4.74 -6.99 5.99
N HIS A 105 4.90 -5.68 5.76
CA HIS A 105 4.94 -4.67 6.82
C HIS A 105 3.70 -4.73 7.74
N GLN A 106 2.54 -5.13 7.22
CA GLN A 106 1.32 -5.28 8.03
C GLN A 106 1.43 -6.42 9.06
N VAL A 107 2.17 -7.48 8.76
CA VAL A 107 2.46 -8.54 9.73
C VAL A 107 3.33 -7.98 10.86
N LEU A 108 4.38 -7.24 10.50
CA LEU A 108 5.26 -6.59 11.47
C LEU A 108 4.49 -5.58 12.35
N ASN A 109 3.63 -4.76 11.73
CA ASN A 109 2.76 -3.82 12.44
C ASN A 109 1.83 -4.53 13.43
N THR A 110 1.20 -5.62 13.00
CA THR A 110 0.30 -6.40 13.88
C THR A 110 1.02 -6.90 15.12
N ILE A 111 2.25 -7.34 14.98
CA ILE A 111 3.08 -7.81 16.09
C ILE A 111 3.41 -6.64 17.04
N ALA A 112 3.99 -5.56 16.51
CA ALA A 112 4.44 -4.44 17.33
C ALA A 112 3.27 -3.68 18.00
N TRP A 113 2.21 -3.42 17.23
CA TRP A 113 1.13 -2.54 17.68
C TRP A 113 0.06 -3.25 18.51
N PHE A 114 -0.11 -4.58 18.37
CA PHE A 114 -1.20 -5.30 19.04
C PHE A 114 -0.75 -6.48 19.91
N GLN A 115 0.51 -6.91 19.86
CA GLN A 115 0.95 -8.11 20.58
C GLN A 115 2.12 -7.87 21.55
N ILE A 116 3.11 -7.05 21.18
CA ILE A 116 4.33 -6.88 21.97
C ILE A 116 4.13 -5.93 23.15
N GLY A 117 4.67 -6.33 24.29
CA GLY A 117 4.59 -5.58 25.54
C GLY A 117 3.28 -5.79 26.28
N GLU A 118 3.32 -5.59 27.59
CA GLU A 118 2.20 -5.78 28.50
C GLU A 118 2.09 -4.58 29.43
N PHE A 119 0.86 -4.16 29.69
CA PHE A 119 0.55 -3.12 30.67
C PHE A 119 -0.75 -3.46 31.39
N THR A 120 -0.72 -3.43 32.70
CA THR A 120 -1.91 -3.63 33.55
C THR A 120 -2.35 -2.28 34.10
N ASN A 121 -3.57 -1.84 33.75
CA ASN A 121 -4.11 -0.58 34.24
C ASN A 121 -4.56 -0.68 35.72
N ALA A 122 -4.95 0.45 36.30
CA ALA A 122 -5.39 0.52 37.70
C ALA A 122 -6.64 -0.34 38.03
N ALA A 123 -7.42 -0.73 36.98
CA ALA A 123 -8.57 -1.61 37.14
C ALA A 123 -8.21 -3.11 37.06
N GLY A 124 -6.91 -3.45 36.91
CA GLY A 124 -6.44 -4.84 36.76
C GLY A 124 -6.61 -5.42 35.37
N THR A 125 -6.95 -4.60 34.35
CA THR A 125 -7.08 -5.06 32.96
C THR A 125 -5.72 -5.02 32.27
N VAL A 126 -5.38 -6.13 31.62
CA VAL A 126 -4.11 -6.29 30.88
C VAL A 126 -4.30 -5.89 29.44
N PHE A 127 -3.37 -5.07 28.93
CA PHE A 127 -3.33 -4.60 27.53
C PHE A 127 -2.01 -5.01 26.89
N HIS A 128 -2.08 -5.52 25.65
CA HIS A 128 -0.93 -5.91 24.85
C HIS A 128 -0.82 -5.05 23.58
N GLY A 129 0.41 -4.83 23.13
CA GLY A 129 0.72 -4.07 21.94
C GLY A 129 0.78 -2.56 22.15
N ASP A 130 1.63 -1.90 21.36
CA ASP A 130 1.98 -0.49 21.56
C ASP A 130 0.77 0.46 21.46
N ILE A 131 -0.17 0.18 20.53
CA ILE A 131 -1.40 0.98 20.37
C ILE A 131 -2.32 0.81 21.59
N ASN A 132 -2.65 -0.42 21.96
CA ASN A 132 -3.60 -0.66 23.04
C ASN A 132 -3.06 -0.15 24.40
N ARG A 133 -1.75 -0.34 24.63
CA ARG A 133 -1.05 0.19 25.81
C ARG A 133 -1.09 1.71 25.86
N PHE A 134 -0.87 2.37 24.70
CA PHE A 134 -0.95 3.82 24.58
C PHE A 134 -2.34 4.34 24.98
N TYR A 135 -3.41 3.74 24.41
CA TYR A 135 -4.79 4.10 24.77
C TYR A 135 -5.16 3.78 26.20
N ALA A 136 -4.56 2.75 26.79
CA ALA A 136 -4.73 2.41 28.22
C ALA A 136 -4.01 3.37 29.18
N GLY A 137 -3.23 4.33 28.65
CA GLY A 137 -2.51 5.33 29.41
C GLY A 137 -1.11 4.91 29.88
N ASP A 138 -0.52 3.89 29.25
CA ASP A 138 0.86 3.48 29.52
C ASP A 138 1.85 4.53 28.99
N GLY A 139 2.47 5.27 29.89
CA GLY A 139 3.46 6.30 29.54
C GLY A 139 4.75 5.77 28.91
N THR A 140 4.92 4.45 28.77
CA THR A 140 6.07 3.83 28.07
C THR A 140 5.72 3.40 26.65
N ALA A 141 4.44 3.44 26.27
CA ALA A 141 3.97 3.10 24.93
C ALA A 141 4.26 4.23 23.92
N GLY A 142 4.23 3.92 22.64
CA GLY A 142 4.42 4.88 21.54
C GLY A 142 5.77 4.78 20.82
N MET A 143 6.70 3.94 21.28
CA MET A 143 8.03 3.85 20.67
C MET A 143 8.02 3.31 19.24
N PHE A 144 7.02 2.51 18.87
CA PHE A 144 6.84 1.99 17.52
C PHE A 144 5.92 2.86 16.64
N MET A 145 5.50 4.02 17.14
CA MET A 145 4.57 4.92 16.47
C MET A 145 5.13 6.33 16.28
N SER A 146 5.74 6.90 17.31
CA SER A 146 6.12 8.33 17.38
C SER A 146 6.96 8.80 16.20
N GLY A 147 7.98 8.04 15.82
CA GLY A 147 8.94 8.45 14.79
C GLY A 147 8.39 8.41 13.36
N PHE A 148 7.21 7.86 13.13
CA PHE A 148 6.56 7.93 11.81
C PHE A 148 6.01 9.33 11.51
N PHE A 149 5.57 10.10 12.50
CA PHE A 149 5.01 11.43 12.28
C PHE A 149 5.95 12.40 11.55
N PRO A 150 7.23 12.57 11.94
CA PRO A 150 8.16 13.42 11.22
C PRO A 150 8.36 13.02 9.76
N ILE A 151 8.29 11.73 9.47
CA ILE A 151 8.50 11.19 8.13
C ILE A 151 7.27 11.40 7.25
N MET A 152 6.09 11.00 7.73
CA MET A 152 4.86 11.02 6.94
C MET A 152 4.34 12.44 6.74
N MET A 153 4.40 13.27 7.78
CA MET A 153 3.92 14.66 7.72
C MET A 153 4.92 15.61 7.04
N PHE A 154 6.22 15.37 7.16
CA PHE A 154 7.22 16.36 6.72
C PHE A 154 8.25 15.76 5.76
N GLY A 155 8.86 14.64 6.07
CA GLY A 155 9.91 14.02 5.26
C GLY A 155 9.43 13.71 3.85
N LEU A 156 8.32 13.02 3.70
CA LEU A 156 7.76 12.68 2.40
C LEU A 156 7.30 13.91 1.58
N PRO A 157 6.62 14.93 2.14
CA PRO A 157 6.44 16.21 1.46
C PRO A 157 7.75 16.87 1.02
N GLY A 158 8.81 16.76 1.82
CA GLY A 158 10.16 17.20 1.44
C GLY A 158 10.73 16.44 0.24
N ALA A 159 10.53 15.11 0.21
CA ALA A 159 10.87 14.27 -0.94
C ALA A 159 10.09 14.67 -2.20
N ALA A 160 8.78 14.88 -2.07
CA ALA A 160 7.93 15.34 -3.18
C ALA A 160 8.42 16.68 -3.75
N LEU A 161 8.76 17.61 -2.89
CA LEU A 161 9.32 18.91 -3.29
C LEU A 161 10.68 18.75 -4.00
N ALA A 162 11.54 17.85 -3.52
CA ALA A 162 12.81 17.52 -4.17
C ALA A 162 12.60 16.95 -5.58
N MET A 163 11.67 16.03 -5.76
CA MET A 163 11.30 15.49 -7.08
C MET A 163 10.74 16.56 -8.00
N TYR A 164 9.88 17.45 -7.49
CA TYR A 164 9.36 18.59 -8.26
C TYR A 164 10.46 19.50 -8.79
N PHE A 165 11.43 19.87 -7.94
CA PHE A 165 12.55 20.73 -8.38
C PHE A 165 13.57 19.99 -9.23
N ALA A 166 13.66 18.67 -9.14
CA ALA A 166 14.49 17.85 -10.01
C ALA A 166 13.92 17.72 -11.42
N ALA A 167 12.60 17.81 -11.59
CA ALA A 167 11.94 17.75 -12.89
C ALA A 167 12.31 18.95 -13.78
N PRO A 168 12.46 18.79 -15.13
CA PRO A 168 12.61 19.88 -16.08
C PRO A 168 11.51 20.92 -15.92
N LYS A 169 11.84 22.19 -16.16
CA LYS A 169 10.90 23.32 -15.94
C LYS A 169 9.59 23.15 -16.72
N GLU A 170 9.69 22.62 -17.93
CA GLU A 170 8.59 22.40 -18.85
C GLU A 170 7.58 21.39 -18.29
N ARG A 171 8.05 20.39 -17.55
CA ARG A 171 7.25 19.31 -16.97
C ARG A 171 6.74 19.57 -15.55
N ARG A 172 7.27 20.60 -14.87
CA ARG A 172 6.87 20.94 -13.49
C ARG A 172 5.37 21.19 -13.32
N PRO A 173 4.66 21.89 -14.23
CA PRO A 173 3.21 22.08 -14.08
C PRO A 173 2.44 20.77 -14.07
N MET A 174 2.87 19.81 -14.89
CA MET A 174 2.24 18.49 -15.00
C MET A 174 2.44 17.66 -13.71
N VAL A 175 3.69 17.52 -13.26
CA VAL A 175 3.98 16.68 -12.08
C VAL A 175 3.64 17.37 -10.77
N GLY A 176 3.60 18.70 -10.74
CA GLY A 176 3.40 19.49 -9.52
C GLY A 176 2.06 19.22 -8.86
N GLY A 177 0.98 19.16 -9.63
CA GLY A 177 -0.36 18.86 -9.11
C GLY A 177 -0.45 17.46 -8.50
N MET A 178 0.14 16.46 -9.18
CA MET A 178 0.20 15.09 -8.70
C MET A 178 1.02 15.00 -7.40
N LEU A 179 2.25 15.52 -7.40
CA LEU A 179 3.13 15.48 -6.23
C LEU A 179 2.54 16.22 -5.04
N LEU A 180 1.90 17.37 -5.27
CA LEU A 180 1.21 18.12 -4.21
C LEU A 180 0.05 17.30 -3.62
N SER A 181 -0.78 16.69 -4.46
CA SER A 181 -1.91 15.86 -4.01
C SER A 181 -1.48 14.72 -3.10
N VAL A 182 -0.47 13.94 -3.53
CA VAL A 182 0.02 12.81 -2.72
C VAL A 182 0.79 13.26 -1.49
N ALA A 183 1.48 14.41 -1.54
CA ALA A 183 2.16 14.99 -0.39
C ALA A 183 1.17 15.50 0.67
N VAL A 184 0.07 16.15 0.25
CA VAL A 184 -1.01 16.58 1.15
C VAL A 184 -1.73 15.36 1.76
N THR A 185 -1.95 14.32 0.99
CA THR A 185 -2.51 13.05 1.50
C THR A 185 -1.62 12.46 2.59
N ALA A 186 -0.31 12.32 2.33
CA ALA A 186 0.65 11.83 3.32
C ALA A 186 0.67 12.71 4.58
N PHE A 187 0.69 14.04 4.43
CA PHE A 187 0.69 14.98 5.54
C PHE A 187 -0.58 14.86 6.40
N LEU A 188 -1.76 14.87 5.77
CA LEU A 188 -3.03 14.89 6.51
C LEU A 188 -3.38 13.55 7.12
N THR A 189 -3.28 12.48 6.33
CA THR A 189 -3.80 11.17 6.72
C THR A 189 -2.74 10.16 7.13
N GLY A 190 -1.46 10.43 6.82
CA GLY A 190 -0.39 9.45 6.99
C GLY A 190 -0.41 8.30 5.98
N VAL A 191 -1.24 8.36 4.93
CA VAL A 191 -1.23 7.38 3.83
C VAL A 191 -0.10 7.74 2.88
N THR A 192 0.95 6.93 2.85
CA THR A 192 2.23 7.25 2.20
C THR A 192 2.46 6.48 0.90
N GLU A 193 1.80 5.35 0.72
CA GLU A 193 1.99 4.43 -0.40
C GLU A 193 1.85 5.11 -1.78
N PRO A 194 0.90 6.03 -2.01
CA PRO A 194 0.80 6.70 -3.31
C PRO A 194 2.06 7.50 -3.67
N LEU A 195 2.71 8.12 -2.68
CA LEU A 195 3.94 8.87 -2.87
C LEU A 195 5.16 7.95 -2.93
N GLU A 196 5.24 6.97 -2.03
CA GLU A 196 6.35 6.01 -1.97
C GLU A 196 6.45 5.20 -3.28
N PHE A 197 5.34 4.77 -3.85
CA PHE A 197 5.31 4.01 -5.10
C PHE A 197 5.81 4.80 -6.31
N LEU A 198 5.73 6.14 -6.29
CA LEU A 198 6.27 6.98 -7.37
C LEU A 198 7.80 6.88 -7.48
N PHE A 199 8.50 6.64 -6.38
CA PHE A 199 9.96 6.52 -6.43
C PHE A 199 10.48 5.12 -6.09
N MET A 200 9.69 4.27 -5.46
CA MET A 200 10.08 2.92 -5.09
C MET A 200 10.46 2.07 -6.30
N PHE A 201 9.67 2.11 -7.37
CA PHE A 201 9.91 1.34 -8.58
C PHE A 201 10.85 2.03 -9.56
N LEU A 202 10.79 3.35 -9.66
CA LEU A 202 11.59 4.13 -10.61
C LEU A 202 13.00 4.41 -10.10
N ALA A 203 13.17 4.53 -8.78
CA ALA A 203 14.41 4.90 -8.13
C ALA A 203 14.60 4.14 -6.80
N PRO A 204 14.86 2.81 -6.82
CA PRO A 204 14.95 1.98 -5.61
C PRO A 204 15.96 2.48 -4.57
N LEU A 205 17.01 3.18 -5.01
CA LEU A 205 17.99 3.80 -4.11
C LEU A 205 17.34 4.87 -3.22
N LEU A 206 16.42 5.67 -3.76
CA LEU A 206 15.67 6.65 -2.94
C LEU A 206 14.78 5.95 -1.92
N TYR A 207 14.23 4.81 -2.30
CA TYR A 207 13.40 4.01 -1.38
C TYR A 207 14.23 3.42 -0.23
N LEU A 208 15.42 2.92 -0.51
CA LEU A 208 16.35 2.45 0.53
C LEU A 208 16.74 3.58 1.50
N LEU A 209 17.02 4.78 0.96
CA LEU A 209 17.30 5.96 1.77
C LEU A 209 16.10 6.38 2.61
N HIS A 210 14.88 6.33 2.04
CA HIS A 210 13.65 6.57 2.79
C HIS A 210 13.48 5.58 3.95
N ALA A 211 13.71 4.29 3.72
CA ALA A 211 13.65 3.29 4.77
C ALA A 211 14.68 3.58 5.89
N LEU A 212 15.92 3.92 5.52
CA LEU A 212 16.96 4.27 6.47
C LEU A 212 16.59 5.52 7.28
N LEU A 213 16.14 6.58 6.63
CA LEU A 213 15.72 7.82 7.30
C LEU A 213 14.51 7.60 8.21
N THR A 214 13.61 6.69 7.86
CA THR A 214 12.50 6.30 8.73
C THR A 214 13.01 5.59 9.99
N GLY A 215 13.94 4.65 9.84
CA GLY A 215 14.59 4.01 10.98
C GLY A 215 15.29 5.02 11.91
N ILE A 216 16.03 5.97 11.33
CA ILE A 216 16.68 7.04 12.09
C ILE A 216 15.64 7.90 12.83
N SER A 217 14.51 8.21 12.21
CA SER A 217 13.44 8.99 12.85
C SER A 217 12.87 8.28 14.07
N LEU A 218 12.54 6.98 13.97
CA LEU A 218 12.06 6.20 15.11
C LEU A 218 13.12 6.11 16.22
N PHE A 219 14.38 5.85 15.84
CA PHE A 219 15.49 5.86 16.78
C PHE A 219 15.59 7.17 17.57
N VAL A 220 15.60 8.31 16.85
CA VAL A 220 15.72 9.63 17.45
C VAL A 220 14.50 9.98 18.32
N ALA A 221 13.29 9.68 17.85
CA ALA A 221 12.07 9.93 18.62
C ALA A 221 12.08 9.18 19.96
N THR A 222 12.46 7.90 19.92
CA THR A 222 12.58 7.09 21.15
C THR A 222 13.70 7.59 22.06
N LEU A 223 14.86 7.96 21.51
CA LEU A 223 15.99 8.51 22.27
C LEU A 223 15.64 9.82 22.99
N LEU A 224 14.79 10.65 22.37
CA LEU A 224 14.30 11.90 22.95
C LEU A 224 13.13 11.71 23.92
N GLY A 225 12.70 10.48 24.18
CA GLY A 225 11.57 10.18 25.05
C GLY A 225 10.25 10.76 24.53
N ILE A 226 10.03 10.73 23.23
CA ILE A 226 8.80 11.19 22.63
C ILE A 226 7.83 10.02 22.56
N HIS A 227 6.67 10.16 23.21
CA HIS A 227 5.60 9.18 23.19
C HIS A 227 4.36 9.79 22.55
N ALA A 228 4.04 9.33 21.33
CA ALA A 228 2.87 9.72 20.57
C ALA A 228 2.28 8.49 19.89
N GLY A 229 0.97 8.42 19.84
CA GLY A 229 0.25 7.33 19.17
C GLY A 229 -0.60 7.83 18.02
N PHE A 230 -1.12 6.89 17.27
CA PHE A 230 -2.13 7.12 16.24
C PHE A 230 -3.18 6.00 16.28
N SER A 231 -4.35 6.26 15.73
CA SER A 231 -5.40 5.26 15.56
C SER A 231 -5.35 4.58 14.20
N PHE A 232 -5.03 5.37 13.17
CA PHE A 232 -4.99 4.92 11.79
C PHE A 232 -3.57 5.01 11.21
N SER A 233 -2.97 6.20 11.19
CA SER A 233 -1.62 6.42 10.69
C SER A 233 -1.04 7.75 11.18
N ALA A 234 0.28 7.96 11.03
CA ALA A 234 1.00 9.10 11.57
C ALA A 234 0.83 10.39 10.72
N GLY A 235 -0.40 10.81 10.50
CA GLY A 235 -0.77 12.05 9.82
C GLY A 235 -1.19 13.16 10.79
N ALA A 236 -1.41 14.36 10.24
CA ALA A 236 -1.78 15.55 11.02
C ALA A 236 -3.13 15.39 11.74
N ILE A 237 -4.05 14.59 11.18
CA ILE A 237 -5.34 14.28 11.81
C ILE A 237 -5.10 13.51 13.10
N ASP A 238 -4.38 12.39 13.04
CA ASP A 238 -4.07 11.59 14.22
C ASP A 238 -3.18 12.37 15.21
N TYR A 239 -2.22 13.15 14.72
CA TYR A 239 -1.42 14.04 15.55
C TYR A 239 -2.30 14.97 16.39
N ALA A 240 -3.26 15.65 15.77
CA ALA A 240 -4.16 16.57 16.46
C ALA A 240 -5.10 15.85 17.46
N LEU A 241 -5.62 14.70 17.08
CA LEU A 241 -6.52 13.90 17.92
C LEU A 241 -5.81 13.33 19.16
N MET A 242 -4.56 12.89 18.98
CA MET A 242 -3.79 12.21 20.03
C MET A 242 -2.88 13.13 20.85
N TYR A 243 -2.78 14.41 20.48
CA TYR A 243 -1.88 15.37 21.12
C TYR A 243 -2.07 15.48 22.63
N ASN A 244 -3.32 15.47 23.08
CA ASN A 244 -3.71 15.62 24.49
C ASN A 244 -4.28 14.33 25.09
N LEU A 245 -4.00 13.19 24.52
CA LEU A 245 -4.39 11.92 25.16
C LEU A 245 -3.60 11.77 26.46
N PRO A 246 -4.26 11.70 27.62
CA PRO A 246 -3.71 12.19 28.86
C PRO A 246 -2.46 11.43 29.31
N ALA A 247 -2.32 10.36 29.73
CA ALA A 247 -1.15 9.82 30.44
C ALA A 247 -0.02 9.31 29.52
N ALA A 248 -0.35 8.95 28.27
CA ALA A 248 0.59 8.32 27.36
C ALA A 248 1.38 9.31 26.48
N SER A 249 0.79 10.47 26.16
CA SER A 249 1.42 11.46 25.29
C SER A 249 2.50 12.27 26.03
N GLN A 250 3.75 12.16 25.56
CA GLN A 250 4.89 12.89 26.15
C GLN A 250 5.73 13.54 25.06
N ASN A 251 6.11 14.79 25.28
CA ASN A 251 7.00 15.57 24.39
C ASN A 251 6.53 15.65 22.93
N VAL A 252 5.22 15.50 22.67
CA VAL A 252 4.63 15.37 21.32
C VAL A 252 4.94 16.57 20.42
N TRP A 253 5.05 17.80 20.99
CA TRP A 253 5.43 19.00 20.25
C TRP A 253 6.80 18.89 19.56
N MET A 254 7.71 18.09 20.12
CA MET A 254 9.04 17.87 19.52
C MET A 254 8.96 17.18 18.17
N LEU A 255 7.90 16.43 17.88
CA LEU A 255 7.67 15.82 16.58
C LEU A 255 7.55 16.85 15.45
N LEU A 256 7.00 18.04 15.74
CA LEU A 256 6.95 19.12 14.76
C LEU A 256 8.36 19.69 14.47
N VAL A 257 9.17 19.86 15.50
CA VAL A 257 10.57 20.31 15.33
C VAL A 257 11.36 19.27 14.55
N MET A 258 11.25 17.98 14.94
CA MET A 258 11.86 16.89 14.18
C MET A 258 11.34 16.88 12.73
N GLY A 259 10.04 17.10 12.53
CA GLY A 259 9.42 17.15 11.21
C GLY A 259 10.09 18.19 10.31
N VAL A 260 10.27 19.40 10.77
CA VAL A 260 10.97 20.46 10.00
C VAL A 260 12.39 20.05 9.65
N VAL A 261 13.13 19.44 10.60
CA VAL A 261 14.47 18.93 10.35
C VAL A 261 14.46 17.81 9.30
N PHE A 262 13.55 16.83 9.43
CA PHE A 262 13.44 15.75 8.47
C PHE A 262 12.95 16.22 7.10
N PHE A 263 12.09 17.24 7.01
CA PHE A 263 11.74 17.89 5.74
C PHE A 263 12.99 18.39 5.01
N ALA A 264 13.84 19.13 5.71
CA ALA A 264 15.08 19.64 5.13
C ALA A 264 16.05 18.51 4.74
N ILE A 265 16.22 17.49 5.58
CA ILE A 265 17.05 16.30 5.29
C ILE A 265 16.55 15.60 4.02
N TYR A 266 15.25 15.29 3.95
CA TYR A 266 14.66 14.63 2.78
C TYR A 266 14.82 15.47 1.52
N PHE A 267 14.53 16.78 1.59
CA PHE A 267 14.68 17.67 0.45
C PHE A 267 16.12 17.69 -0.07
N VAL A 268 17.10 17.83 0.82
CA VAL A 268 18.52 17.87 0.43
C VAL A 268 18.99 16.51 -0.07
N VAL A 269 18.77 15.44 0.68
CA VAL A 269 19.26 14.09 0.33
C VAL A 269 18.64 13.63 -0.99
N PHE A 270 17.32 13.76 -1.15
CA PHE A 270 16.65 13.38 -2.40
C PHE A 270 17.12 14.22 -3.57
N SER A 271 17.25 15.56 -3.41
CA SER A 271 17.75 16.44 -4.46
C SER A 271 19.16 16.08 -4.91
N LEU A 272 20.05 15.76 -3.95
CA LEU A 272 21.42 15.37 -4.24
C LEU A 272 21.49 14.02 -4.95
N VAL A 273 20.80 13.01 -4.41
CA VAL A 273 20.84 11.65 -4.94
C VAL A 273 20.19 11.57 -6.33
N ILE A 274 19.04 12.24 -6.54
CA ILE A 274 18.39 12.30 -7.86
C ILE A 274 19.35 12.88 -8.91
N ARG A 275 20.08 13.97 -8.57
CA ARG A 275 21.00 14.62 -9.50
C ARG A 275 22.29 13.82 -9.70
N MET A 276 22.87 13.30 -8.61
CA MET A 276 24.15 12.59 -8.65
C MET A 276 24.06 11.27 -9.44
N PHE A 277 22.97 10.54 -9.27
CA PHE A 277 22.73 9.25 -9.96
C PHE A 277 21.81 9.38 -11.18
N ASN A 278 21.43 10.60 -11.55
CA ASN A 278 20.52 10.89 -12.66
C ASN A 278 19.25 10.00 -12.64
N LEU A 279 18.63 9.89 -11.44
CA LEU A 279 17.50 8.99 -11.25
C LEU A 279 16.26 9.49 -11.99
N LYS A 280 15.51 8.54 -12.57
CA LYS A 280 14.26 8.79 -13.29
C LYS A 280 13.10 8.89 -12.29
N THR A 281 12.93 10.04 -11.68
CA THR A 281 11.78 10.38 -10.84
C THR A 281 10.67 10.99 -11.71
N PRO A 282 9.43 11.16 -11.18
CA PRO A 282 8.34 11.76 -11.94
C PRO A 282 8.72 13.04 -12.67
N GLY A 283 8.46 13.10 -13.98
CA GLY A 283 8.84 14.19 -14.89
C GLY A 283 10.26 14.11 -15.44
N ARG A 284 11.04 13.07 -15.10
CA ARG A 284 12.39 12.82 -15.62
C ARG A 284 12.49 11.53 -16.45
N GLU A 285 11.36 11.01 -16.90
CA GLU A 285 11.25 9.89 -17.83
C GLU A 285 11.87 10.25 -19.18
N ASP A 286 12.32 9.26 -19.96
CA ASP A 286 12.91 9.47 -21.28
C ASP A 286 11.87 9.98 -22.29
N LYS A 287 12.33 10.79 -23.28
CA LYS A 287 11.44 11.42 -24.28
C LYS A 287 10.73 10.43 -25.21
N GLU A 288 11.20 9.19 -25.30
CA GLU A 288 10.55 8.16 -26.13
C GLU A 288 9.21 7.68 -25.57
N ASP A 289 9.00 7.89 -24.26
CA ASP A 289 7.73 7.59 -23.58
C ASP A 289 6.72 8.77 -23.66
N GLU A 290 7.10 9.89 -24.33
CA GLU A 290 6.38 11.18 -24.26
C GLU A 290 5.27 11.38 -25.28
N ILE A 291 5.27 10.63 -26.39
CA ILE A 291 4.45 11.01 -27.57
C ILE A 291 2.94 10.96 -27.30
N VAL A 292 2.50 10.35 -26.20
CA VAL A 292 1.07 10.21 -25.88
C VAL A 292 0.67 10.94 -24.58
N THR A 293 1.65 11.39 -23.77
CA THR A 293 1.36 12.02 -22.46
C THR A 293 0.83 13.45 -22.58
N GLU A 294 1.08 14.16 -23.67
CA GLU A 294 0.59 15.55 -23.83
C GLU A 294 -0.93 15.59 -24.09
N GLU A 295 -1.48 14.65 -24.87
CA GLU A 295 -2.92 14.56 -25.09
C GLU A 295 -3.67 13.95 -23.88
N ALA A 296 -3.00 13.06 -23.11
CA ALA A 296 -3.58 12.39 -21.96
C ALA A 296 -3.72 13.27 -20.70
N ASN A 297 -3.09 14.43 -20.66
CA ASN A 297 -3.06 15.30 -19.48
C ASN A 297 -4.17 16.36 -19.41
N SER A 298 -5.14 16.33 -20.32
CA SER A 298 -6.28 17.22 -20.19
C SER A 298 -7.21 16.72 -19.08
N ASN A 299 -7.36 17.50 -18.02
CA ASN A 299 -8.39 17.31 -16.99
C ASN A 299 -9.81 17.65 -17.53
N THR A 300 -9.97 17.72 -18.84
CA THR A 300 -11.24 17.97 -19.51
C THR A 300 -11.94 16.64 -19.81
N GLU A 301 -13.27 16.65 -19.84
CA GLU A 301 -14.06 15.45 -20.16
C GLU A 301 -13.72 14.89 -21.56
N GLU A 302 -13.39 15.77 -22.51
CA GLU A 302 -12.96 15.38 -23.86
C GLU A 302 -11.63 14.65 -23.85
N GLY A 303 -10.63 15.14 -23.14
CA GLY A 303 -9.33 14.48 -23.07
C GLY A 303 -9.39 13.14 -22.33
N LEU A 304 -10.25 13.03 -21.30
CA LEU A 304 -10.48 11.78 -20.61
C LEU A 304 -11.16 10.74 -21.55
N ASN A 305 -12.12 11.19 -22.36
CA ASN A 305 -12.77 10.33 -23.35
C ASN A 305 -11.79 9.90 -24.46
N GLN A 306 -10.90 10.79 -24.91
CA GLN A 306 -9.86 10.45 -25.89
C GLN A 306 -8.88 9.43 -25.32
N LEU A 307 -8.40 9.63 -24.08
CA LEU A 307 -7.54 8.68 -23.38
C LEU A 307 -8.22 7.32 -23.23
N ALA A 308 -9.49 7.30 -22.85
CA ALA A 308 -10.29 6.09 -22.75
C ALA A 308 -10.41 5.36 -24.08
N THR A 309 -10.61 6.10 -25.19
CA THR A 309 -10.65 5.55 -26.54
C THR A 309 -9.32 4.91 -26.91
N ASN A 310 -8.21 5.56 -26.59
CA ASN A 310 -6.87 5.04 -26.86
C ASN A 310 -6.57 3.78 -26.03
N TYR A 311 -7.00 3.71 -24.75
CA TYR A 311 -6.90 2.48 -23.96
C TYR A 311 -7.74 1.34 -24.53
N ILE A 312 -8.98 1.62 -24.98
CA ILE A 312 -9.81 0.61 -25.64
C ILE A 312 -9.12 0.06 -26.88
N ALA A 313 -8.54 0.93 -27.71
CA ALA A 313 -7.76 0.53 -28.89
C ALA A 313 -6.52 -0.32 -28.49
N ALA A 314 -5.79 0.08 -27.44
CA ALA A 314 -4.60 -0.61 -26.95
C ALA A 314 -4.91 -2.01 -26.39
N VAL A 315 -6.08 -2.22 -25.81
CA VAL A 315 -6.50 -3.54 -25.30
C VAL A 315 -7.15 -4.42 -26.38
N GLY A 316 -7.12 -4.00 -27.65
CA GLY A 316 -7.59 -4.80 -28.80
C GLY A 316 -8.98 -4.43 -29.28
N GLY A 317 -9.45 -3.22 -28.97
CA GLY A 317 -10.75 -2.69 -29.39
C GLY A 317 -11.93 -3.20 -28.56
N THR A 318 -13.11 -2.66 -28.86
CA THR A 318 -14.37 -3.07 -28.19
C THR A 318 -14.68 -4.54 -28.36
N ASP A 319 -14.29 -5.17 -29.48
CA ASP A 319 -14.54 -6.58 -29.73
C ASP A 319 -13.75 -7.50 -28.78
N ASN A 320 -12.60 -7.02 -28.28
CA ASN A 320 -11.81 -7.74 -27.32
C ASN A 320 -12.23 -7.44 -25.87
N LEU A 321 -12.90 -6.33 -25.61
CA LEU A 321 -13.24 -5.85 -24.26
C LEU A 321 -14.62 -6.38 -23.84
N LYS A 322 -14.67 -7.21 -22.78
CA LYS A 322 -15.90 -7.83 -22.27
C LYS A 322 -16.47 -7.16 -21.04
N ALA A 323 -15.61 -6.70 -20.14
CA ALA A 323 -16.02 -5.96 -18.94
C ALA A 323 -14.94 -4.96 -18.53
N ILE A 324 -15.39 -3.83 -17.98
CA ILE A 324 -14.56 -2.74 -17.50
C ILE A 324 -14.87 -2.53 -16.02
N ASP A 325 -13.87 -2.71 -15.19
CA ASP A 325 -13.89 -2.35 -13.76
C ASP A 325 -12.61 -1.61 -13.41
N ALA A 326 -12.61 -0.89 -12.31
CA ALA A 326 -11.46 -0.14 -11.85
C ALA A 326 -11.36 -0.20 -10.31
N CYS A 327 -10.16 -0.09 -9.81
CA CYS A 327 -9.90 0.22 -8.41
C CYS A 327 -9.07 1.51 -8.34
N ILE A 328 -8.67 1.93 -7.16
CA ILE A 328 -7.97 3.21 -6.91
C ILE A 328 -6.77 3.43 -7.85
N THR A 329 -6.07 2.38 -8.27
CA THR A 329 -4.82 2.51 -9.06
C THR A 329 -4.78 1.69 -10.33
N ARG A 330 -5.79 0.84 -10.62
CA ARG A 330 -5.74 -0.13 -11.73
C ARG A 330 -7.07 -0.23 -12.45
N LEU A 331 -7.01 -0.27 -13.77
CA LEU A 331 -8.11 -0.79 -14.59
C LEU A 331 -8.09 -2.31 -14.48
N ARG A 332 -9.23 -2.91 -14.20
CA ARG A 332 -9.45 -4.36 -14.18
C ARG A 332 -10.33 -4.72 -15.36
N LEU A 333 -9.73 -5.26 -16.40
CA LEU A 333 -10.42 -5.49 -17.65
C LEU A 333 -10.59 -7.00 -17.89
N THR A 334 -11.79 -7.38 -18.28
CA THR A 334 -12.04 -8.72 -18.84
C THR A 334 -12.02 -8.59 -20.36
N VAL A 335 -11.15 -9.36 -21.00
CA VAL A 335 -10.95 -9.36 -22.46
C VAL A 335 -11.30 -10.74 -23.04
N ALA A 336 -11.56 -10.81 -24.35
CA ALA A 336 -11.74 -12.09 -25.02
C ALA A 336 -10.42 -12.86 -25.13
N ASP A 337 -9.31 -12.15 -25.45
CA ASP A 337 -7.97 -12.71 -25.55
C ASP A 337 -6.91 -11.67 -25.11
N SER A 338 -6.16 -12.00 -24.06
CA SER A 338 -5.09 -11.14 -23.54
C SER A 338 -3.87 -11.03 -24.49
N ALA A 339 -3.73 -11.92 -25.49
CA ALA A 339 -2.68 -11.82 -26.49
C ALA A 339 -2.88 -10.62 -27.45
N ARG A 340 -4.13 -10.13 -27.60
CA ARG A 340 -4.46 -8.96 -28.41
C ARG A 340 -4.15 -7.63 -27.72
N VAL A 341 -3.71 -7.66 -26.48
CA VAL A 341 -3.38 -6.45 -25.70
C VAL A 341 -1.97 -5.99 -26.03
N ASN A 342 -1.86 -4.73 -26.48
CA ASN A 342 -0.59 -4.08 -26.76
C ASN A 342 -0.05 -3.40 -25.48
N ASP A 343 0.84 -4.10 -24.78
CA ASP A 343 1.44 -3.66 -23.53
C ASP A 343 2.27 -2.38 -23.70
N THR A 344 2.97 -2.25 -24.85
CA THR A 344 3.78 -1.08 -25.18
C THR A 344 2.90 0.16 -25.34
N MET A 345 1.78 0.02 -26.06
CA MET A 345 0.83 1.12 -26.23
C MET A 345 0.17 1.51 -24.90
N CYS A 346 -0.22 0.55 -24.03
CA CYS A 346 -0.73 0.87 -22.71
C CYS A 346 0.27 1.68 -21.87
N LYS A 347 1.56 1.34 -21.95
CA LYS A 347 2.62 2.10 -21.27
C LYS A 347 2.79 3.50 -21.86
N ARG A 348 2.74 3.64 -23.18
CA ARG A 348 2.75 4.96 -23.86
C ARG A 348 1.59 5.85 -23.43
N LEU A 349 0.43 5.26 -23.13
CA LEU A 349 -0.76 5.96 -22.60
C LEU A 349 -0.65 6.30 -21.10
N GLY A 350 0.50 6.07 -20.47
CA GLY A 350 0.77 6.41 -19.08
C GLY A 350 0.53 5.27 -18.09
N ALA A 351 0.34 4.03 -18.55
CA ALA A 351 0.30 2.88 -17.66
C ALA A 351 1.71 2.53 -17.16
N SER A 352 1.88 2.39 -15.84
CA SER A 352 3.12 1.90 -15.23
C SER A 352 3.41 0.43 -15.54
N GLY A 353 2.39 -0.32 -15.97
CA GLY A 353 2.52 -1.73 -16.36
C GLY A 353 1.19 -2.38 -16.71
N VAL A 354 1.28 -3.51 -17.41
CA VAL A 354 0.15 -4.38 -17.73
C VAL A 354 0.42 -5.76 -17.14
N VAL A 355 -0.50 -6.26 -16.32
CA VAL A 355 -0.42 -7.59 -15.71
C VAL A 355 -1.49 -8.48 -16.34
N LYS A 356 -1.09 -9.52 -17.06
CA LYS A 356 -1.99 -10.53 -17.62
C LYS A 356 -2.14 -11.66 -16.62
N LEU A 357 -3.25 -11.69 -15.88
CA LEU A 357 -3.53 -12.70 -14.85
C LEU A 357 -3.86 -14.06 -15.47
N ASN A 358 -4.58 -14.04 -16.59
CA ASN A 358 -4.92 -15.20 -17.40
C ASN A 358 -5.27 -14.76 -18.82
N LYS A 359 -5.76 -15.70 -19.67
CA LYS A 359 -6.13 -15.39 -21.09
C LYS A 359 -7.24 -14.35 -21.23
N GLN A 360 -8.03 -14.10 -20.18
CA GLN A 360 -9.22 -13.25 -20.26
C GLN A 360 -9.20 -12.09 -19.26
N THR A 361 -8.27 -12.06 -18.31
CA THR A 361 -8.24 -11.03 -17.28
C THR A 361 -6.91 -10.32 -17.26
N ILE A 362 -6.96 -9.01 -17.41
CA ILE A 362 -5.78 -8.13 -17.38
C ILE A 362 -5.98 -7.00 -16.37
N GLN A 363 -4.87 -6.50 -15.86
CA GLN A 363 -4.83 -5.28 -15.04
C GLN A 363 -3.87 -4.29 -15.67
N VAL A 364 -4.33 -3.07 -15.92
CA VAL A 364 -3.51 -1.96 -16.40
C VAL A 364 -3.32 -0.98 -15.26
N ILE A 365 -2.08 -0.77 -14.83
CA ILE A 365 -1.73 0.05 -13.68
C ILE A 365 -1.58 1.50 -14.16
N VAL A 366 -2.59 2.33 -13.87
CA VAL A 366 -2.67 3.71 -14.37
C VAL A 366 -2.64 4.77 -13.25
N GLY A 367 -2.45 4.33 -11.99
CA GLY A 367 -2.41 5.22 -10.83
C GLY A 367 -3.78 5.81 -10.48
N ALA A 368 -3.78 6.95 -9.79
CA ALA A 368 -4.98 7.57 -9.21
C ALA A 368 -6.11 7.92 -10.20
N LYS A 369 -5.85 7.90 -11.51
CA LYS A 369 -6.87 8.16 -12.56
C LYS A 369 -7.65 6.91 -12.98
N ALA A 370 -7.41 5.75 -12.36
CA ALA A 370 -7.99 4.48 -12.80
C ALA A 370 -9.53 4.50 -12.84
N GLU A 371 -10.18 5.00 -11.81
CA GLU A 371 -11.65 5.11 -11.77
C GLU A 371 -12.18 6.03 -12.87
N SER A 372 -11.59 7.22 -13.00
CA SER A 372 -12.02 8.20 -14.01
C SER A 372 -11.84 7.67 -15.43
N ILE A 373 -10.73 6.98 -15.71
CA ILE A 373 -10.49 6.33 -17.02
C ILE A 373 -11.48 5.18 -17.23
N GLY A 374 -11.73 4.35 -16.21
CA GLY A 374 -12.67 3.23 -16.28
C GLY A 374 -14.09 3.70 -16.61
N ASP A 375 -14.54 4.76 -15.98
CA ASP A 375 -15.87 5.34 -16.23
C ASP A 375 -15.95 6.00 -17.62
N ALA A 376 -14.90 6.68 -18.05
CA ALA A 376 -14.82 7.20 -19.42
C ALA A 376 -14.82 6.08 -20.46
N MET A 377 -14.11 4.96 -20.23
CA MET A 377 -14.13 3.78 -21.10
C MET A 377 -15.55 3.21 -21.23
N LYS A 378 -16.30 3.08 -20.13
CA LYS A 378 -17.70 2.64 -20.16
C LYS A 378 -18.56 3.57 -21.01
N LYS A 379 -18.40 4.90 -20.85
CA LYS A 379 -19.12 5.90 -21.66
C LYS A 379 -18.77 5.82 -23.14
N VAL A 380 -17.49 5.63 -23.47
CA VAL A 380 -17.02 5.51 -24.86
C VAL A 380 -17.58 4.25 -25.51
N VAL A 381 -17.51 3.09 -24.85
CA VAL A 381 -18.08 1.83 -25.34
C VAL A 381 -19.60 1.94 -25.59
N ALA A 382 -20.31 2.66 -24.71
CA ALA A 382 -21.76 2.91 -24.88
C ALA A 382 -22.09 3.80 -26.09
N ARG A 383 -21.14 4.63 -26.58
CA ARG A 383 -21.33 5.51 -27.76
C ARG A 383 -21.11 4.80 -29.10
N GLY A 384 -20.34 3.71 -29.11
CA GLY A 384 -20.10 2.95 -30.34
C GLY A 384 -18.81 2.12 -30.32
N PRO A 385 -18.57 1.33 -31.35
CA PRO A 385 -17.39 0.48 -31.44
C PRO A 385 -16.10 1.29 -31.65
N VAL A 386 -15.03 0.89 -30.95
CA VAL A 386 -13.67 1.40 -31.14
C VAL A 386 -12.81 0.28 -31.73
N ALA A 387 -12.13 0.55 -32.84
CA ALA A 387 -11.24 -0.42 -33.45
C ALA A 387 -9.98 -0.68 -32.63
N ALA A 388 -9.37 -1.84 -32.81
CA ALA A 388 -8.04 -2.13 -32.27
C ALA A 388 -6.98 -1.22 -32.90
N ALA A 389 -5.93 -0.88 -32.14
CA ALA A 389 -4.80 -0.14 -32.70
C ALA A 389 -4.11 -0.98 -33.81
N SER A 390 -3.83 -0.34 -34.95
CA SER A 390 -3.07 -0.98 -36.02
C SER A 390 -1.62 -1.21 -35.62
N ALA A 391 -1.02 -2.31 -36.07
CA ALA A 391 0.36 -2.68 -35.76
C ALA A 391 1.45 -1.72 -36.30
N GLU A 392 1.08 -0.69 -37.06
CA GLU A 392 1.99 0.28 -37.70
C GLU A 392 2.40 1.45 -36.77
N THR A 393 1.87 1.53 -35.55
CA THR A 393 2.22 2.57 -34.54
C THR A 393 3.06 2.03 -33.40
N ALA A 394 3.77 0.91 -33.60
CA ALA A 394 4.66 0.31 -32.62
C ALA A 394 6.09 0.84 -32.68
#